data_56d9539d1ccf4410066b716cc57f1672
#
_entry.id   56d9539d1ccf4410066b716cc57f1672
#
_cell.length_a   1.000
_cell.length_b   1.000
_cell.length_c   1.000
_cell.angle_alpha   90.00
_cell.angle_beta   90.00
_cell.angle_gamma   90.00
#
_symmetry.space_group_name_H-M   'P 1'
#
loop_
_entity.id
_entity.type
_entity.pdbx_description
1 polymer ?
#
loop_
_entity_poly.entity_id
_entity_poly.type
_entity_poly.pdbx_seq_one_letter_code
_entity_poly.pdbx_strand_id
1 'polypeptide(L)'
;MKNRIITLCMGLAVAFGMQAQEYTTYLFAYFSGNWPDGEQVRYALSDDGYNYHALNYGRPVVASDTIAQKRSVRDPHILRAEDGKTFYMVLTDMRSDMGWQSNDGLILMKSTDLLHWEHTAIHFPTRFPDLEGFDEKNLHAVWAPQTIWDPGEGKYMIYYSIGRHDWEYPTDDPRFNQPYFRIYYSYANEDFTDITEPKLLFDFGTAAIDGDIVYDAKNEEYVLFFKDEGRSVLNTKGNFRTRQGVMRATSKTLTGPYEVEYRHLQKPGQYPTEGSSVFPLIGSDEYILMYDCYANGHYQFCKSNDLNHFTYVQNTPTRGTFTPRHGSVIHITDAERQRLEAWSALGEAVQDMATIAVPCYTIDELAKRKEIETYASQVMATKNTPKAFKKAEKKVRKFIAKVKQ
;
A
#
# COMPACT_ATOMS: atom_id res chain seq x y z
N MET A 1 49.18 -16.29 -45.69
CA MET A 1 47.77 -16.65 -45.63
C MET A 1 47.55 -17.50 -44.40
N LYS A 2 46.94 -16.94 -43.34
CA LYS A 2 46.61 -17.64 -42.11
C LYS A 2 45.09 -17.64 -42.00
N ASN A 3 44.48 -18.83 -42.21
CA ASN A 3 43.05 -19.06 -42.03
C ASN A 3 42.71 -18.95 -40.54
N ARG A 4 41.86 -18.06 -40.16
CA ARG A 4 41.20 -18.03 -38.85
C ARG A 4 39.87 -18.78 -38.97
N ILE A 5 39.80 -19.93 -38.32
CA ILE A 5 38.55 -20.68 -38.10
C ILE A 5 37.78 -19.94 -37.00
N ILE A 6 36.62 -19.38 -37.33
CA ILE A 6 35.66 -18.81 -36.37
C ILE A 6 34.75 -19.97 -35.95
N THR A 7 34.96 -20.48 -34.74
CA THR A 7 34.05 -21.46 -34.10
C THR A 7 32.82 -20.71 -33.61
N LEU A 8 31.70 -20.93 -34.29
CA LEU A 8 30.38 -20.41 -33.88
C LEU A 8 29.84 -21.29 -32.77
N CYS A 9 29.95 -20.85 -31.53
CA CYS A 9 29.24 -21.48 -30.39
C CYS A 9 27.76 -21.12 -30.49
N MET A 10 26.94 -22.04 -31.02
CA MET A 10 25.48 -22.00 -30.86
C MET A 10 25.17 -22.33 -29.40
N GLY A 11 24.92 -21.31 -28.59
CA GLY A 11 24.29 -21.46 -27.30
C GLY A 11 22.84 -21.91 -27.50
N LEU A 12 22.50 -23.13 -27.09
CA LEU A 12 21.12 -23.57 -26.91
C LEU A 12 20.51 -22.73 -25.78
N ALA A 13 19.75 -21.69 -26.12
CA ALA A 13 18.84 -21.04 -25.19
C ALA A 13 17.69 -22.04 -24.92
N VAL A 14 17.74 -22.74 -23.81
CA VAL A 14 16.59 -23.47 -23.28
C VAL A 14 15.61 -22.40 -22.82
N ALA A 15 14.67 -22.04 -23.67
CA ALA A 15 13.51 -21.26 -23.31
C ALA A 15 12.64 -22.14 -22.38
N PHE A 16 12.87 -22.04 -21.07
CA PHE A 16 11.84 -22.43 -20.13
C PHE A 16 10.66 -21.49 -20.41
N GLY A 17 9.59 -22.04 -20.98
CA GLY A 17 8.33 -21.33 -21.15
C GLY A 17 7.80 -20.95 -19.78
N MET A 18 8.16 -19.76 -19.31
CA MET A 18 7.41 -19.12 -18.24
C MET A 18 6.02 -18.83 -18.83
N GLN A 19 5.04 -19.65 -18.43
CA GLN A 19 3.65 -19.35 -18.74
C GLN A 19 3.36 -17.99 -18.10
N ALA A 20 2.99 -17.02 -18.91
CA ALA A 20 2.66 -15.68 -18.42
C ALA A 20 1.62 -15.84 -17.30
N GLN A 21 1.88 -15.27 -16.15
CA GLN A 21 0.99 -15.36 -15.00
C GLN A 21 -0.31 -14.62 -15.34
N GLU A 22 -1.43 -15.32 -15.35
CA GLU A 22 -2.73 -14.73 -15.65
C GLU A 22 -3.30 -14.06 -14.39
N TYR A 23 -3.48 -12.76 -14.43
CA TYR A 23 -4.12 -11.98 -13.38
C TYR A 23 -5.59 -11.79 -13.71
N THR A 24 -6.46 -12.00 -12.71
CA THR A 24 -7.92 -11.97 -12.89
C THR A 24 -8.64 -11.04 -11.91
N THR A 25 -7.93 -10.54 -10.91
CA THR A 25 -8.55 -9.85 -9.78
C THR A 25 -7.63 -8.75 -9.25
N TYR A 26 -8.19 -7.70 -8.69
CA TYR A 26 -7.49 -6.63 -8.01
C TYR A 26 -7.57 -6.85 -6.50
N LEU A 27 -6.42 -6.79 -5.83
CA LEU A 27 -6.31 -6.77 -4.37
C LEU A 27 -5.96 -5.35 -3.93
N PHE A 28 -6.82 -4.75 -3.13
CA PHE A 28 -6.60 -3.46 -2.49
C PHE A 28 -6.20 -3.66 -1.04
N ALA A 29 -4.97 -3.26 -0.67
CA ALA A 29 -4.50 -3.16 0.71
C ALA A 29 -4.73 -1.73 1.19
N TYR A 30 -5.40 -1.55 2.35
CA TYR A 30 -5.80 -0.23 2.86
C TYR A 30 -5.87 -0.21 4.39
N PHE A 31 -5.96 0.97 4.99
CA PHE A 31 -6.36 1.18 6.38
C PHE A 31 -7.71 1.92 6.41
N SER A 32 -8.37 2.04 7.58
CA SER A 32 -9.77 2.51 7.63
C SER A 32 -9.97 3.89 8.23
N GLY A 33 -9.04 4.42 9.04
CA GLY A 33 -9.26 5.71 9.66
C GLY A 33 -8.38 5.99 10.87
N ASN A 34 -8.59 7.14 11.50
CA ASN A 34 -7.71 7.74 12.49
C ASN A 34 -8.06 7.29 13.92
N TRP A 35 -8.10 6.01 14.16
CA TRP A 35 -8.28 5.37 15.47
C TRP A 35 -7.55 4.02 15.48
N PRO A 36 -7.13 3.49 16.64
CA PRO A 36 -6.24 2.31 16.72
C PRO A 36 -6.73 1.08 15.96
N ASP A 37 -8.04 0.78 15.99
CA ASP A 37 -8.58 -0.32 15.18
C ASP A 37 -8.67 0.05 13.68
N GLY A 38 -8.77 1.33 13.33
CA GLY A 38 -8.76 1.83 11.96
C GLY A 38 -7.38 1.77 11.33
N GLU A 39 -6.33 2.00 12.11
CA GLU A 39 -4.92 2.06 11.69
C GLU A 39 -4.29 0.68 11.66
N GLN A 40 -4.85 -0.21 10.82
CA GLN A 40 -4.42 -1.57 10.60
C GLN A 40 -4.64 -1.98 9.14
N VAL A 41 -3.87 -2.95 8.65
CA VAL A 41 -3.97 -3.42 7.27
C VAL A 41 -5.25 -4.23 7.06
N ARG A 42 -6.00 -3.88 6.02
CA ARG A 42 -7.21 -4.55 5.54
C ARG A 42 -7.09 -4.86 4.06
N TYR A 43 -7.88 -5.81 3.60
CA TYR A 43 -7.95 -6.19 2.20
C TYR A 43 -9.36 -6.08 1.66
N ALA A 44 -9.44 -5.69 0.38
CA ALA A 44 -10.65 -5.81 -0.42
C ALA A 44 -10.29 -6.35 -1.81
N LEU A 45 -11.24 -7.04 -2.44
CA LEU A 45 -11.10 -7.57 -3.80
C LEU A 45 -12.05 -6.86 -4.76
N SER A 46 -11.63 -6.80 -6.03
CA SER A 46 -12.44 -6.29 -7.14
C SER A 46 -12.20 -7.11 -8.40
N ASP A 47 -13.25 -7.32 -9.20
CA ASP A 47 -13.17 -7.94 -10.52
C ASP A 47 -12.96 -6.90 -11.63
N ASP A 48 -13.27 -5.63 -11.37
CA ASP A 48 -13.27 -4.56 -12.37
C ASP A 48 -12.31 -3.39 -12.07
N GLY A 49 -11.65 -3.41 -10.90
CA GLY A 49 -10.75 -2.35 -10.44
C GLY A 49 -11.44 -1.11 -9.86
N TYR A 50 -12.78 -1.06 -9.87
CA TYR A 50 -13.56 0.09 -9.41
C TYR A 50 -14.48 -0.22 -8.23
N ASN A 51 -15.07 -1.43 -8.22
CA ASN A 51 -16.01 -1.87 -7.21
C ASN A 51 -15.37 -2.93 -6.32
N TYR A 52 -15.12 -2.58 -5.06
CA TYR A 52 -14.40 -3.41 -4.10
C TYR A 52 -15.34 -3.97 -3.03
N HIS A 53 -15.09 -5.21 -2.62
CA HIS A 53 -15.71 -5.82 -1.46
C HIS A 53 -14.64 -6.17 -0.43
N ALA A 54 -14.87 -5.75 0.82
CA ALA A 54 -13.95 -6.00 1.91
C ALA A 54 -13.93 -7.47 2.29
N LEU A 55 -12.73 -8.04 2.49
CA LEU A 55 -12.55 -9.36 3.07
C LEU A 55 -12.73 -9.32 4.60
N ASN A 56 -13.03 -10.47 5.21
CA ASN A 56 -13.12 -10.67 6.65
C ASN A 56 -14.05 -9.66 7.35
N TYR A 57 -15.17 -9.28 6.70
CA TYR A 57 -16.08 -8.22 7.17
C TYR A 57 -15.38 -6.87 7.42
N GLY A 58 -14.35 -6.54 6.64
CA GLY A 58 -13.56 -5.32 6.79
C GLY A 58 -12.68 -5.29 8.03
N ARG A 59 -12.39 -6.44 8.64
CA ARG A 59 -11.46 -6.54 9.77
C ARG A 59 -10.01 -6.65 9.31
N PRO A 60 -9.05 -6.30 10.18
CA PRO A 60 -7.64 -6.40 9.87
C PRO A 60 -7.20 -7.80 9.43
N VAL A 61 -6.23 -7.84 8.52
CA VAL A 61 -5.54 -9.06 8.06
C VAL A 61 -4.19 -9.24 8.72
N VAL A 62 -3.61 -8.15 9.25
CA VAL A 62 -2.35 -8.14 10.00
C VAL A 62 -2.57 -7.40 11.33
N ALA A 63 -2.07 -7.98 12.43
CA ALA A 63 -2.14 -7.38 13.75
C ALA A 63 -1.04 -6.31 13.89
N SER A 64 -1.39 -5.03 13.77
CA SER A 64 -0.45 -3.90 13.81
C SER A 64 0.28 -3.73 15.13
N ASP A 65 -0.32 -4.14 16.24
CA ASP A 65 0.27 -4.09 17.58
C ASP A 65 1.47 -5.04 17.77
N THR A 66 1.66 -5.97 16.85
CA THR A 66 2.79 -6.93 16.86
C THR A 66 3.90 -6.57 15.90
N ILE A 67 3.66 -5.66 14.92
CA ILE A 67 4.61 -5.34 13.87
C ILE A 67 5.16 -3.92 13.95
N ALA A 68 4.44 -2.98 14.58
CA ALA A 68 4.74 -1.56 14.61
C ALA A 68 5.14 -1.09 16.02
N GLN A 69 6.12 -0.15 16.10
CA GLN A 69 6.53 0.46 17.37
C GLN A 69 5.40 1.30 17.98
N LYS A 70 4.65 2.01 17.14
CA LYS A 70 3.48 2.81 17.56
C LYS A 70 2.22 1.96 17.75
N ARG A 71 2.29 0.64 17.44
CA ARG A 71 1.17 -0.32 17.52
C ARG A 71 -0.01 0.02 16.62
N SER A 72 0.23 0.76 15.57
CA SER A 72 -0.72 1.19 14.54
C SER A 72 0.02 1.40 13.23
N VAL A 73 -0.61 1.11 12.10
CA VAL A 73 0.00 1.26 10.77
C VAL A 73 -0.98 1.91 9.79
N ARG A 74 -0.43 2.68 8.85
CA ARG A 74 -1.19 3.39 7.82
C ARG A 74 -0.57 3.19 6.45
N ASP A 75 -1.28 3.65 5.43
CA ASP A 75 -0.81 3.85 4.06
C ASP A 75 -0.13 2.60 3.46
N PRO A 76 -0.77 1.40 3.52
CA PRO A 76 -0.13 0.19 3.03
C PRO A 76 0.11 0.27 1.52
N HIS A 77 1.38 0.14 1.12
CA HIS A 77 1.74 -0.09 -0.26
C HIS A 77 2.20 -1.54 -0.43
N ILE A 78 1.53 -2.27 -1.31
CA ILE A 78 1.82 -3.67 -1.63
C ILE A 78 2.37 -3.80 -3.04
N LEU A 79 3.41 -4.63 -3.22
CA LEU A 79 4.05 -4.89 -4.50
C LEU A 79 4.28 -6.38 -4.69
N ARG A 80 4.05 -6.90 -5.91
CA ARG A 80 4.55 -8.21 -6.32
C ARG A 80 5.98 -8.07 -6.82
N ALA A 81 6.88 -8.90 -6.28
CA ALA A 81 8.28 -8.91 -6.68
C ALA A 81 8.48 -9.43 -8.12
N GLU A 82 9.65 -9.14 -8.70
CA GLU A 82 10.07 -9.59 -10.04
C GLU A 82 10.09 -11.11 -10.20
N ASP A 83 10.21 -11.88 -9.10
CA ASP A 83 10.13 -13.34 -9.12
C ASP A 83 8.69 -13.86 -9.34
N GLY A 84 7.70 -12.97 -9.33
CA GLY A 84 6.28 -13.26 -9.49
C GLY A 84 5.63 -13.98 -8.30
N LYS A 85 6.35 -14.28 -7.23
CA LYS A 85 5.92 -15.13 -6.09
C LYS A 85 6.01 -14.45 -4.75
N THR A 86 7.00 -13.59 -4.56
CA THR A 86 7.20 -12.80 -3.34
C THR A 86 6.35 -11.54 -3.41
N PHE A 87 5.82 -11.14 -2.26
CA PHE A 87 5.12 -9.88 -2.07
C PHE A 87 5.86 -9.06 -1.03
N TYR A 88 6.01 -7.79 -1.31
CA TYR A 88 6.49 -6.80 -0.36
C TYR A 88 5.36 -5.86 0.03
N MET A 89 5.37 -5.42 1.27
CA MET A 89 4.49 -4.35 1.75
C MET A 89 5.30 -3.38 2.59
N VAL A 90 5.06 -2.10 2.42
CA VAL A 90 5.64 -1.04 3.25
C VAL A 90 4.53 -0.23 3.88
N LEU A 91 4.72 0.18 5.13
CA LEU A 91 3.69 0.83 5.95
C LEU A 91 4.27 2.02 6.71
N THR A 92 3.46 3.02 6.93
CA THR A 92 3.71 4.09 7.91
C THR A 92 3.54 3.54 9.33
N ASP A 93 4.58 3.62 10.18
CA ASP A 93 4.49 3.29 11.61
C ASP A 93 3.97 4.52 12.36
N MET A 94 2.66 4.64 12.47
CA MET A 94 2.03 5.84 13.02
C MET A 94 0.76 5.49 13.79
N ARG A 95 0.53 6.26 14.86
CA ARG A 95 -0.68 6.23 15.66
C ARG A 95 -1.23 7.65 15.84
N SER A 96 -2.32 7.96 15.19
CA SER A 96 -2.84 9.35 15.10
C SER A 96 -3.35 9.91 16.43
N ASP A 97 -3.80 9.08 17.38
CA ASP A 97 -4.19 9.53 18.72
C ASP A 97 -2.98 9.96 19.59
N MET A 98 -1.75 9.65 19.17
CA MET A 98 -0.50 10.15 19.75
C MET A 98 -0.01 11.45 19.07
N GLY A 99 -0.73 11.96 18.07
CA GLY A 99 -0.39 13.15 17.28
C GLY A 99 0.13 12.82 15.88
N TRP A 100 -0.04 13.75 14.95
CA TRP A 100 0.38 13.60 13.55
C TRP A 100 1.89 13.48 13.37
N GLN A 101 2.67 13.95 14.33
CA GLN A 101 4.13 13.81 14.40
C GLN A 101 4.59 12.58 15.19
N SER A 102 3.71 11.66 15.54
CA SER A 102 4.08 10.45 16.28
C SER A 102 4.86 9.43 15.47
N ASN A 103 5.06 9.70 14.20
CA ASN A 103 5.66 8.82 13.21
C ASN A 103 7.12 9.24 12.94
N ASP A 104 8.04 8.33 13.20
CA ASP A 104 9.48 8.47 13.02
C ASP A 104 10.13 7.25 12.33
N GLY A 105 9.28 6.41 11.71
CA GLY A 105 9.72 5.19 11.06
C GLY A 105 8.70 4.59 10.11
N LEU A 106 9.06 3.47 9.54
CA LEU A 106 8.25 2.67 8.63
C LEU A 106 8.41 1.18 8.89
N ILE A 107 7.50 0.38 8.35
CA ILE A 107 7.54 -1.08 8.46
C ILE A 107 7.81 -1.67 7.08
N LEU A 108 8.76 -2.60 7.01
CA LEU A 108 9.02 -3.45 5.86
C LEU A 108 8.41 -4.82 6.10
N MET A 109 7.71 -5.36 5.09
CA MET A 109 7.07 -6.66 5.20
C MET A 109 7.30 -7.50 3.94
N LYS A 110 7.41 -8.83 4.12
CA LYS A 110 7.61 -9.82 3.06
C LYS A 110 6.68 -11.00 3.26
N SER A 111 6.08 -11.50 2.18
CA SER A 111 5.20 -12.66 2.17
C SER A 111 5.30 -13.43 0.87
N THR A 112 4.91 -14.71 0.88
CA THR A 112 4.75 -15.55 -0.33
C THR A 112 3.30 -15.99 -0.54
N ASP A 113 2.38 -15.54 0.32
CA ASP A 113 0.98 -16.00 0.27
C ASP A 113 -0.06 -14.91 0.57
N LEU A 114 0.36 -13.65 0.80
CA LEU A 114 -0.49 -12.50 1.14
C LEU A 114 -1.19 -12.57 2.51
N LEU A 115 -0.95 -13.62 3.29
CA LEU A 115 -1.60 -13.86 4.60
C LEU A 115 -0.61 -13.86 5.75
N HIS A 116 0.56 -14.47 5.54
CA HIS A 116 1.62 -14.58 6.54
C HIS A 116 2.77 -13.67 6.14
N TRP A 117 3.08 -12.72 7.01
CA TRP A 117 4.05 -11.67 6.75
C TRP A 117 5.20 -11.70 7.75
N GLU A 118 6.42 -11.78 7.25
CA GLU A 118 7.63 -11.40 7.98
C GLU A 118 7.71 -9.88 7.99
N HIS A 119 8.26 -9.29 9.06
CA HIS A 119 8.31 -7.84 9.18
C HIS A 119 9.56 -7.34 9.90
N THR A 120 9.93 -6.09 9.60
CA THR A 120 10.95 -5.32 10.30
C THR A 120 10.51 -3.87 10.42
N ALA A 121 10.58 -3.32 11.63
CA ALA A 121 10.35 -1.90 11.88
C ALA A 121 11.67 -1.14 11.74
N ILE A 122 11.69 -0.08 10.94
CA ILE A 122 12.81 0.84 10.75
C ILE A 122 12.49 2.14 11.49
N HIS A 123 13.20 2.39 12.58
CA HIS A 123 13.10 3.66 13.32
C HIS A 123 14.25 4.56 12.88
N PHE A 124 13.95 5.66 12.20
CA PHE A 124 14.93 6.50 11.51
C PHE A 124 15.98 7.12 12.46
N PRO A 125 15.60 7.70 13.61
CA PRO A 125 16.60 8.24 14.54
C PRO A 125 17.60 7.20 15.06
N THR A 126 17.15 5.96 15.27
CA THR A 126 18.03 4.86 15.70
C THR A 126 18.86 4.30 14.55
N ARG A 127 18.25 4.19 13.35
CA ARG A 127 18.93 3.62 12.18
C ARG A 127 19.95 4.56 11.58
N PHE A 128 19.72 5.86 11.67
CA PHE A 128 20.54 6.91 11.07
C PHE A 128 20.96 7.98 12.10
N PRO A 129 21.63 7.60 13.20
CA PRO A 129 21.92 8.53 14.31
C PRO A 129 22.85 9.68 13.94
N ASP A 130 23.69 9.49 12.91
CA ASP A 130 24.66 10.48 12.44
C ASP A 130 24.16 11.29 11.24
N LEU A 131 22.95 11.00 10.74
CA LEU A 131 22.37 11.72 9.61
C LEU A 131 21.70 13.01 10.09
N GLU A 132 22.21 14.13 9.63
CA GLU A 132 21.75 15.46 10.04
C GLU A 132 20.25 15.65 9.80
N GLY A 133 19.52 16.00 10.87
CA GLY A 133 18.09 16.28 10.86
C GLY A 133 17.17 15.06 10.85
N PHE A 134 17.73 13.86 11.05
CA PHE A 134 16.97 12.62 11.23
C PHE A 134 16.91 12.14 12.68
N ASP A 135 17.34 12.98 13.62
CA ASP A 135 17.16 12.77 15.05
C ASP A 135 15.71 13.08 15.50
N GLU A 136 15.34 12.58 16.70
CA GLU A 136 13.99 12.74 17.27
C GLU A 136 13.53 14.21 17.41
N LYS A 137 14.46 15.16 17.48
CA LYS A 137 14.14 16.59 17.63
C LYS A 137 13.75 17.23 16.31
N ASN A 138 14.45 16.86 15.23
CA ASN A 138 14.33 17.51 13.93
C ASN A 138 13.40 16.74 12.98
N LEU A 139 13.34 15.42 13.07
CA LEU A 139 12.44 14.62 12.26
C LEU A 139 10.98 14.86 12.73
N HIS A 140 10.16 15.37 11.81
CA HIS A 140 8.74 15.59 12.08
C HIS A 140 7.90 14.36 11.76
N ALA A 141 8.10 13.77 10.59
CA ALA A 141 7.36 12.60 10.14
C ALA A 141 8.03 11.85 8.99
N VAL A 142 7.74 10.55 8.90
CA VAL A 142 8.07 9.65 7.78
C VAL A 142 6.76 9.03 7.30
N TRP A 143 6.16 9.52 6.21
CA TRP A 143 4.81 9.15 5.80
C TRP A 143 4.75 8.42 4.48
N ALA A 144 3.72 7.59 4.34
CA ALA A 144 3.25 6.97 3.12
C ALA A 144 4.39 6.36 2.26
N PRO A 145 5.13 5.37 2.81
CA PRO A 145 6.15 4.69 2.03
C PRO A 145 5.54 3.88 0.90
N GLN A 146 6.22 3.89 -0.25
CA GLN A 146 5.93 3.01 -1.36
C GLN A 146 7.20 2.33 -1.84
N THR A 147 7.09 1.30 -2.69
CA THR A 147 8.25 0.59 -3.23
C THR A 147 8.09 0.26 -4.69
N ILE A 148 9.21 0.31 -5.43
CA ILE A 148 9.29 -0.02 -6.84
C ILE A 148 10.63 -0.75 -7.12
N TRP A 149 10.63 -1.66 -8.09
CA TRP A 149 11.86 -2.27 -8.58
C TRP A 149 12.68 -1.28 -9.40
N ASP A 150 13.96 -1.14 -9.06
CA ASP A 150 14.94 -0.39 -9.87
C ASP A 150 15.80 -1.36 -10.68
N PRO A 151 15.56 -1.51 -11.99
CA PRO A 151 16.35 -2.40 -12.83
C PRO A 151 17.80 -1.94 -13.01
N GLY A 152 18.09 -0.65 -12.82
CA GLY A 152 19.45 -0.09 -12.93
C GLY A 152 20.33 -0.50 -11.76
N GLU A 153 19.77 -0.49 -10.54
CA GLU A 153 20.47 -0.88 -9.31
C GLU A 153 20.27 -2.36 -8.96
N GLY A 154 19.30 -3.04 -9.57
CA GLY A 154 18.92 -4.41 -9.23
C GLY A 154 18.38 -4.53 -7.80
N LYS A 155 17.64 -3.52 -7.33
CA LYS A 155 17.14 -3.39 -5.95
C LYS A 155 15.74 -2.81 -5.90
N TYR A 156 15.05 -3.06 -4.79
CA TYR A 156 13.80 -2.37 -4.50
C TYR A 156 14.10 -0.99 -3.89
N MET A 157 13.65 0.06 -4.56
CA MET A 157 13.65 1.41 -4.04
C MET A 157 12.39 1.61 -3.18
N ILE A 158 12.58 2.08 -1.95
CA ILE A 158 11.50 2.50 -1.06
C ILE A 158 11.55 4.02 -1.01
N TYR A 159 10.44 4.69 -1.31
CA TYR A 159 10.33 6.14 -1.28
C TYR A 159 9.18 6.57 -0.39
N TYR A 160 9.34 7.70 0.27
CA TYR A 160 8.48 8.15 1.36
C TYR A 160 8.58 9.65 1.55
N SER A 161 7.57 10.23 2.20
CA SER A 161 7.52 11.65 2.50
C SER A 161 8.20 11.93 3.83
N ILE A 162 9.20 12.85 3.84
CA ILE A 162 9.88 13.32 5.03
C ILE A 162 9.44 14.75 5.33
N GLY A 163 8.98 14.98 6.56
CA GLY A 163 8.83 16.30 7.16
C GLY A 163 9.88 16.53 8.23
N ARG A 164 10.45 17.75 8.30
CA ARG A 164 11.43 18.13 9.32
C ARG A 164 11.07 19.48 9.93
N HIS A 165 11.33 19.64 11.23
CA HIS A 165 11.06 20.87 11.97
C HIS A 165 12.04 22.01 11.64
N ASP A 166 13.28 21.66 11.22
CA ASP A 166 14.32 22.61 10.87
C ASP A 166 14.27 23.11 9.42
N TRP A 167 13.29 22.61 8.63
CA TRP A 167 13.10 23.12 7.27
C TRP A 167 12.18 24.33 7.28
N GLU A 168 12.68 25.43 6.72
CA GLU A 168 11.86 26.60 6.47
C GLU A 168 10.95 26.37 5.26
N TYR A 169 9.71 26.72 5.40
CA TYR A 169 8.76 26.68 4.29
C TYR A 169 9.09 27.79 3.29
N PRO A 170 9.16 27.52 1.99
CA PRO A 170 9.53 28.52 1.00
C PRO A 170 8.40 29.52 0.70
N THR A 171 7.77 30.06 1.74
CA THR A 171 6.70 31.06 1.65
C THR A 171 6.63 31.87 2.93
N ASP A 172 6.45 33.17 2.79
CA ASP A 172 6.19 34.11 3.92
C ASP A 172 4.71 34.13 4.34
N ASP A 173 3.87 33.24 3.83
CA ASP A 173 2.44 33.20 4.19
C ASP A 173 2.28 32.71 5.64
N PRO A 174 1.84 33.59 6.59
CA PRO A 174 1.76 33.25 8.01
C PRO A 174 0.70 32.19 8.34
N ARG A 175 -0.16 31.83 7.38
CA ARG A 175 -1.12 30.72 7.51
C ARG A 175 -0.43 29.37 7.39
N PHE A 176 0.81 29.38 6.92
CA PHE A 176 1.59 28.19 6.68
C PHE A 176 2.52 27.92 7.86
N ASN A 177 2.03 27.17 8.84
CA ASN A 177 2.80 26.73 10.01
C ASN A 177 2.99 25.19 10.00
N GLN A 178 2.90 24.56 8.84
CA GLN A 178 3.07 23.12 8.69
C GLN A 178 4.50 22.80 8.27
N PRO A 179 5.01 21.62 8.63
CA PRO A 179 6.33 21.18 8.18
C PRO A 179 6.38 21.11 6.66
N TYR A 180 7.53 21.45 6.12
CA TYR A 180 7.81 21.28 4.71
C TYR A 180 8.11 19.82 4.43
N PHE A 181 7.29 19.16 3.60
CA PHE A 181 7.46 17.78 3.20
C PHE A 181 8.13 17.68 1.85
N ARG A 182 9.10 16.75 1.74
CA ARG A 182 9.76 16.36 0.51
C ARG A 182 9.73 14.85 0.39
N ILE A 183 9.82 14.32 -0.84
CA ILE A 183 9.89 12.88 -1.07
C ILE A 183 11.37 12.46 -1.10
N TYR A 184 11.69 11.47 -0.26
CA TYR A 184 13.00 10.83 -0.14
C TYR A 184 12.93 9.39 -0.57
N TYR A 185 14.07 8.76 -0.80
CA TYR A 185 14.16 7.33 -1.11
C TYR A 185 15.36 6.68 -0.43
N SER A 186 15.26 5.37 -0.27
CA SER A 186 16.30 4.45 0.16
C SER A 186 16.20 3.17 -0.67
N TYR A 187 17.25 2.37 -0.71
CA TYR A 187 17.17 1.02 -1.27
C TYR A 187 17.08 -0.01 -0.17
N ALA A 188 16.19 -0.98 -0.33
CA ALA A 188 16.13 -2.14 0.54
C ALA A 188 17.33 -3.06 0.33
N ASN A 189 17.74 -3.78 1.40
CA ASN A 189 18.67 -4.90 1.28
C ASN A 189 17.98 -6.12 0.64
N GLU A 190 18.74 -7.17 0.31
CA GLU A 190 18.23 -8.36 -0.37
C GLU A 190 17.12 -9.09 0.40
N ASP A 191 17.19 -9.08 1.73
CA ASP A 191 16.21 -9.75 2.60
C ASP A 191 14.94 -8.90 2.85
N PHE A 192 14.95 -7.64 2.40
CA PHE A 192 13.89 -6.66 2.66
C PHE A 192 13.69 -6.39 4.17
N THR A 193 14.79 -6.28 4.92
CA THR A 193 14.80 -6.10 6.38
C THR A 193 15.53 -4.84 6.84
N ASP A 194 16.19 -4.11 5.91
CA ASP A 194 16.92 -2.88 6.19
C ASP A 194 16.96 -1.98 4.95
N ILE A 195 17.30 -0.70 5.14
CA ILE A 195 17.36 0.30 4.08
C ILE A 195 18.67 1.10 4.13
N THR A 196 19.07 1.62 2.98
CA THR A 196 20.18 2.58 2.88
C THR A 196 19.79 3.95 3.47
N GLU A 197 20.79 4.82 3.68
CA GLU A 197 20.53 6.21 4.07
C GLU A 197 19.55 6.90 3.11
N PRO A 198 18.63 7.73 3.65
CA PRO A 198 17.70 8.52 2.88
C PRO A 198 18.39 9.51 1.92
N LYS A 199 17.93 9.56 0.68
CA LYS A 199 18.34 10.54 -0.32
C LYS A 199 17.13 11.31 -0.84
N LEU A 200 17.31 12.59 -1.15
CA LEU A 200 16.26 13.40 -1.75
C LEU A 200 15.90 12.83 -3.13
N LEU A 201 14.60 12.52 -3.34
CA LEU A 201 14.04 12.11 -4.62
C LEU A 201 13.38 13.29 -5.33
N PHE A 202 12.53 14.02 -4.60
CA PHE A 202 11.70 15.05 -5.21
C PHE A 202 11.40 16.20 -4.24
N ASP A 203 11.60 17.42 -4.71
CA ASP A 203 11.25 18.66 -4.04
C ASP A 203 10.35 19.49 -4.95
N PHE A 204 9.06 19.53 -4.61
CA PHE A 204 8.04 20.28 -5.35
C PHE A 204 8.21 21.80 -5.22
N GLY A 205 8.90 22.30 -4.18
CA GLY A 205 9.00 23.72 -3.85
C GLY A 205 7.89 24.23 -2.92
N THR A 206 6.90 23.38 -2.63
CA THR A 206 5.96 23.43 -1.50
C THR A 206 5.81 22.00 -1.00
N ALA A 207 5.08 21.75 0.08
CA ALA A 207 4.97 20.39 0.62
C ALA A 207 4.36 19.42 -0.40
N ALA A 208 5.00 18.26 -0.56
CA ALA A 208 4.54 17.14 -1.39
C ALA A 208 4.60 15.86 -0.58
N ILE A 209 3.51 15.07 -0.61
CA ILE A 209 3.40 13.77 0.07
C ILE A 209 2.77 12.73 -0.84
N ASP A 210 2.65 11.49 -0.37
CA ASP A 210 1.92 10.39 -1.00
C ASP A 210 2.39 10.14 -2.44
N GLY A 211 3.72 9.99 -2.62
CA GLY A 211 4.29 9.67 -3.93
C GLY A 211 3.88 8.27 -4.38
N ASP A 212 3.54 8.11 -5.68
CA ASP A 212 3.28 6.84 -6.36
C ASP A 212 3.97 6.86 -7.72
N ILE A 213 4.91 5.94 -7.97
CA ILE A 213 5.71 5.92 -9.19
C ILE A 213 5.30 4.75 -10.08
N VAL A 214 4.97 5.07 -11.33
CA VAL A 214 4.66 4.11 -12.39
C VAL A 214 5.63 4.29 -13.55
N TYR A 215 6.13 3.19 -14.12
CA TYR A 215 6.91 3.24 -15.35
C TYR A 215 5.99 3.24 -16.57
N ASP A 216 6.08 4.28 -17.37
CA ASP A 216 5.42 4.38 -18.67
C ASP A 216 6.31 3.77 -19.76
N ALA A 217 6.05 2.50 -20.10
CA ALA A 217 6.82 1.79 -21.12
C ALA A 217 6.65 2.38 -22.52
N LYS A 218 5.54 3.10 -22.79
CA LYS A 218 5.30 3.71 -24.10
C LYS A 218 6.18 4.93 -24.34
N ASN A 219 6.38 5.73 -23.31
CA ASN A 219 7.19 6.93 -23.35
C ASN A 219 8.60 6.72 -22.77
N GLU A 220 8.90 5.53 -22.25
CA GLU A 220 10.17 5.18 -21.59
C GLU A 220 10.53 6.18 -20.49
N GLU A 221 9.58 6.43 -19.58
CA GLU A 221 9.74 7.37 -18.47
C GLU A 221 9.06 6.91 -17.20
N TYR A 222 9.52 7.43 -16.07
CA TYR A 222 8.88 7.26 -14.78
C TYR A 222 7.92 8.42 -14.54
N VAL A 223 6.70 8.11 -14.12
CA VAL A 223 5.67 9.07 -13.76
C VAL A 223 5.45 9.01 -12.26
N LEU A 224 5.82 10.07 -11.56
CA LEU A 224 5.56 10.26 -10.15
C LEU A 224 4.22 10.98 -9.98
N PHE A 225 3.24 10.30 -9.41
CA PHE A 225 2.02 10.92 -8.89
C PHE A 225 2.28 11.31 -7.44
N PHE A 226 1.75 12.44 -7.00
CA PHE A 226 1.95 12.93 -5.64
C PHE A 226 0.81 13.86 -5.22
N LYS A 227 0.60 13.98 -3.92
CA LYS A 227 -0.30 15.00 -3.37
C LYS A 227 0.46 16.30 -3.18
N ASP A 228 -0.05 17.37 -3.78
CA ASP A 228 0.23 18.74 -3.37
C ASP A 228 -0.38 18.96 -1.97
N GLU A 229 0.44 19.02 -0.91
CA GLU A 229 -0.03 19.24 0.47
C GLU A 229 -0.14 20.73 0.82
N GLY A 230 0.16 21.63 -0.09
CA GLY A 230 0.03 23.06 0.12
C GLY A 230 -1.43 23.50 0.26
N ARG A 231 -1.72 24.33 1.27
CA ARG A 231 -3.08 24.82 1.55
C ARG A 231 -3.30 26.21 0.99
N SER A 232 -3.54 26.31 -0.32
CA SER A 232 -3.71 27.58 -1.05
C SER A 232 -2.48 28.49 -1.00
N VAL A 233 -1.29 27.91 -0.93
CA VAL A 233 0.00 28.60 -0.97
C VAL A 233 0.48 28.74 -2.42
N LEU A 234 1.24 29.77 -2.72
CA LEU A 234 1.85 29.94 -4.03
C LEU A 234 3.15 29.13 -4.09
N ASN A 235 3.17 28.12 -4.98
CA ASN A 235 4.42 27.47 -5.37
C ASN A 235 5.15 28.37 -6.36
N THR A 236 6.27 28.94 -5.93
CA THR A 236 7.02 29.92 -6.72
C THR A 236 7.78 29.28 -7.90
N LYS A 237 8.13 28.00 -7.84
CA LYS A 237 8.81 27.29 -8.95
C LYS A 237 7.95 27.24 -10.22
N GLY A 238 6.62 27.04 -10.09
CA GLY A 238 5.71 26.93 -11.20
C GLY A 238 4.66 28.05 -11.32
N ASN A 239 4.75 29.07 -10.46
CA ASN A 239 3.70 30.09 -10.35
C ASN A 239 2.29 29.47 -10.18
N PHE A 240 2.19 28.43 -9.35
CA PHE A 240 1.02 27.58 -9.18
C PHE A 240 0.46 27.70 -7.76
N ARG A 241 -0.87 27.81 -7.63
CA ARG A 241 -1.53 27.84 -6.33
C ARG A 241 -1.98 26.45 -5.93
N THR A 242 -1.40 25.96 -4.85
CA THR A 242 -1.67 24.64 -4.26
C THR A 242 -3.11 24.52 -3.75
N ARG A 243 -3.69 23.30 -3.73
CA ARG A 243 -5.08 23.05 -3.29
C ARG A 243 -5.30 21.70 -2.61
N GLN A 244 -4.25 20.98 -2.24
CA GLN A 244 -4.35 19.62 -1.70
C GLN A 244 -5.00 18.64 -2.70
N GLY A 245 -4.37 18.48 -3.84
CA GLY A 245 -4.83 17.62 -4.93
C GLY A 245 -3.72 16.76 -5.51
N VAL A 246 -4.11 15.75 -6.29
CA VAL A 246 -3.17 14.85 -6.97
C VAL A 246 -2.56 15.54 -8.18
N MET A 247 -1.23 15.48 -8.28
CA MET A 247 -0.42 16.02 -9.38
C MET A 247 0.48 14.93 -9.97
N ARG A 248 1.19 15.24 -11.05
CA ARG A 248 2.21 14.37 -11.63
C ARG A 248 3.49 15.13 -11.96
N ALA A 249 4.58 14.36 -11.99
CA ALA A 249 5.87 14.79 -12.53
C ALA A 249 6.51 13.62 -13.28
N THR A 250 7.37 13.88 -14.26
CA THR A 250 8.00 12.84 -15.09
C THR A 250 9.51 12.92 -15.08
N SER A 251 10.15 11.77 -15.28
CA SER A 251 11.60 11.67 -15.39
C SER A 251 12.02 10.49 -16.27
N LYS A 252 13.15 10.63 -16.97
CA LYS A 252 13.76 9.52 -17.70
C LYS A 252 14.55 8.54 -16.81
N THR A 253 14.79 8.90 -15.56
CA THR A 253 15.45 8.05 -14.57
C THR A 253 14.60 7.94 -13.31
N LEU A 254 14.60 6.77 -12.65
CA LEU A 254 13.79 6.51 -11.46
C LEU A 254 14.11 7.49 -10.32
N THR A 255 15.37 7.89 -10.18
CA THR A 255 15.82 8.81 -9.13
C THR A 255 15.76 10.30 -9.52
N GLY A 256 15.11 10.63 -10.65
CA GLY A 256 14.95 12.02 -11.10
C GLY A 256 16.15 12.57 -11.90
N PRO A 257 16.19 13.87 -12.19
CA PRO A 257 15.22 14.87 -11.74
C PRO A 257 13.83 14.73 -12.39
N TYR A 258 12.79 15.02 -11.61
CA TYR A 258 11.41 14.98 -12.08
C TYR A 258 10.94 16.37 -12.53
N GLU A 259 10.32 16.45 -13.71
CA GLU A 259 9.71 17.66 -14.27
C GLU A 259 8.21 17.69 -13.92
N VAL A 260 7.79 18.76 -13.22
CA VAL A 260 6.42 18.90 -12.71
C VAL A 260 5.47 19.41 -13.77
N GLU A 261 4.33 18.79 -13.88
CA GLU A 261 3.19 19.32 -14.61
C GLU A 261 2.25 20.06 -13.62
N TYR A 262 2.20 21.39 -13.71
CA TYR A 262 1.49 22.23 -12.74
C TYR A 262 -0.02 22.25 -12.99
N ARG A 263 -0.65 21.09 -12.87
CA ARG A 263 -2.12 20.93 -12.87
C ARG A 263 -2.53 19.76 -11.96
N HIS A 264 -3.72 19.85 -11.42
CA HIS A 264 -4.32 18.74 -10.68
C HIS A 264 -5.01 17.77 -11.62
N LEU A 265 -4.94 16.46 -11.30
CA LEU A 265 -5.46 15.38 -12.15
C LEU A 265 -6.87 14.93 -11.78
N GLN A 266 -7.29 15.17 -10.54
CA GLN A 266 -8.61 14.76 -10.07
C GLN A 266 -9.74 15.54 -10.78
N LYS A 267 -10.97 15.02 -10.66
CA LYS A 267 -12.15 15.71 -11.14
C LYS A 267 -12.19 17.16 -10.65
N PRO A 268 -12.41 18.14 -11.52
CA PRO A 268 -12.46 19.55 -11.13
C PRO A 268 -13.44 19.80 -9.95
N GLY A 269 -12.97 20.55 -8.96
CA GLY A 269 -13.76 20.86 -7.75
C GLY A 269 -13.68 19.81 -6.63
N GLN A 270 -13.01 18.67 -6.87
CA GLN A 270 -12.82 17.62 -5.87
C GLN A 270 -11.57 17.92 -5.05
N TYR A 271 -11.73 18.51 -3.89
CA TYR A 271 -10.66 18.83 -2.91
C TYR A 271 -11.19 18.69 -1.48
N PRO A 272 -10.36 18.34 -0.49
CA PRO A 272 -9.00 17.79 -0.66
C PRO A 272 -9.04 16.32 -1.12
N THR A 273 -7.95 15.87 -1.74
CA THR A 273 -7.73 14.45 -2.13
C THR A 273 -6.33 14.01 -1.75
N GLU A 274 -6.13 12.72 -1.50
CA GLU A 274 -4.83 12.14 -1.12
C GLU A 274 -4.71 10.68 -1.53
N GLY A 275 -3.55 10.09 -1.29
CA GLY A 275 -3.35 8.66 -1.41
C GLY A 275 -3.65 8.12 -2.79
N SER A 276 -3.04 8.73 -3.82
CA SER A 276 -3.16 8.23 -5.19
C SER A 276 -2.53 6.85 -5.32
N SER A 277 -3.23 5.94 -6.01
CA SER A 277 -2.68 4.67 -6.50
C SER A 277 -3.02 4.51 -7.96
N VAL A 278 -1.98 4.26 -8.77
CA VAL A 278 -2.10 4.10 -10.23
C VAL A 278 -1.72 2.68 -10.62
N PHE A 279 -2.61 1.99 -11.30
CA PHE A 279 -2.39 0.60 -11.70
C PHE A 279 -3.04 0.33 -13.07
N PRO A 280 -2.50 -0.64 -13.87
CA PRO A 280 -3.08 -0.99 -15.16
C PRO A 280 -4.43 -1.69 -14.99
N LEU A 281 -5.33 -1.46 -15.94
CA LEU A 281 -6.61 -2.17 -16.03
C LEU A 281 -6.38 -3.54 -16.69
N ILE A 282 -6.75 -4.63 -16.02
CA ILE A 282 -6.59 -6.00 -16.51
C ILE A 282 -7.30 -6.15 -17.87
N GLY A 283 -6.56 -6.66 -18.86
CA GLY A 283 -7.07 -6.89 -20.21
C GLY A 283 -7.25 -5.63 -21.07
N SER A 284 -6.64 -4.51 -20.69
CA SER A 284 -6.70 -3.23 -21.39
C SER A 284 -5.35 -2.53 -21.39
N ASP A 285 -5.17 -1.56 -22.28
CA ASP A 285 -4.01 -0.64 -22.29
C ASP A 285 -4.27 0.61 -21.43
N GLU A 286 -5.36 0.65 -20.69
CA GLU A 286 -5.72 1.76 -19.81
C GLU A 286 -5.14 1.59 -18.41
N TYR A 287 -4.93 2.71 -17.72
CA TYR A 287 -4.57 2.78 -16.30
C TYR A 287 -5.73 3.37 -15.50
N ILE A 288 -5.89 2.87 -14.29
CA ILE A 288 -6.78 3.46 -13.28
C ILE A 288 -5.93 4.36 -12.38
N LEU A 289 -6.38 5.58 -12.16
CA LEU A 289 -5.95 6.44 -11.05
C LEU A 289 -7.08 6.47 -10.03
N MET A 290 -6.84 5.94 -8.84
CA MET A 290 -7.75 6.09 -7.70
C MET A 290 -7.15 6.97 -6.62
N TYR A 291 -7.97 7.64 -5.85
CA TYR A 291 -7.56 8.50 -4.72
C TYR A 291 -8.66 8.65 -3.68
N ASP A 292 -8.25 8.90 -2.43
CA ASP A 292 -9.13 9.11 -1.28
C ASP A 292 -9.65 10.55 -1.26
N CYS A 293 -10.96 10.71 -1.39
CA CYS A 293 -11.67 11.97 -1.15
C CYS A 293 -12.09 12.03 0.32
N TYR A 294 -11.11 12.03 1.23
CA TYR A 294 -11.27 11.79 2.65
C TYR A 294 -12.23 12.73 3.39
N ALA A 295 -12.42 13.95 2.89
CA ALA A 295 -13.40 14.87 3.42
C ALA A 295 -14.84 14.61 2.91
N ASN A 296 -15.01 13.72 1.92
CA ASN A 296 -16.28 13.52 1.20
C ASN A 296 -16.81 12.07 1.32
N GLY A 297 -16.09 11.17 1.99
CA GLY A 297 -16.54 9.80 2.29
C GLY A 297 -16.68 8.92 1.05
N HIS A 298 -15.80 9.08 0.05
CA HIS A 298 -15.72 8.21 -1.11
C HIS A 298 -14.31 8.17 -1.69
N TYR A 299 -14.02 7.08 -2.38
CA TYR A 299 -12.91 7.01 -3.35
C TYR A 299 -13.39 7.49 -4.70
N GLN A 300 -12.52 8.18 -5.43
CA GLN A 300 -12.79 8.60 -6.80
C GLN A 300 -11.85 7.86 -7.76
N PHE A 301 -12.39 7.47 -8.90
CA PHE A 301 -11.69 6.72 -9.94
C PHE A 301 -11.69 7.49 -11.24
N CYS A 302 -10.51 7.59 -11.84
CA CYS A 302 -10.28 8.12 -13.16
C CYS A 302 -9.53 7.07 -13.99
N LYS A 303 -9.57 7.18 -15.33
CA LYS A 303 -8.84 6.30 -16.22
C LYS A 303 -8.10 7.08 -17.31
N SER A 304 -7.00 6.51 -17.80
CA SER A 304 -6.15 7.08 -18.82
C SER A 304 -5.45 5.99 -19.64
N ASN A 305 -5.13 6.27 -20.90
CA ASN A 305 -4.29 5.41 -21.75
C ASN A 305 -2.89 6.00 -21.99
N ASP A 306 -2.57 7.12 -21.35
CA ASP A 306 -1.30 7.85 -21.53
C ASP A 306 -0.69 8.35 -20.21
N LEU A 307 -1.23 7.93 -19.06
CA LEU A 307 -0.80 8.36 -17.70
C LEU A 307 -0.76 9.89 -17.51
N ASN A 308 -1.42 10.62 -18.40
CA ASN A 308 -1.43 12.07 -18.43
C ASN A 308 -2.86 12.64 -18.41
N HIS A 309 -3.71 12.22 -19.34
CA HIS A 309 -5.08 12.71 -19.48
C HIS A 309 -6.06 11.73 -18.82
N PHE A 310 -6.41 12.03 -17.58
CA PHE A 310 -7.33 11.21 -16.80
C PHE A 310 -8.77 11.66 -16.96
N THR A 311 -9.65 10.73 -17.32
CA THR A 311 -11.09 10.93 -17.40
C THR A 311 -11.79 10.31 -16.21
N TYR A 312 -12.64 11.09 -15.54
CA TYR A 312 -13.45 10.60 -14.41
C TYR A 312 -14.34 9.43 -14.83
N VAL A 313 -14.38 8.40 -13.99
CA VAL A 313 -15.23 7.20 -14.17
C VAL A 313 -16.36 7.20 -13.15
N GLN A 314 -16.03 7.07 -11.86
CA GLN A 314 -17.03 6.95 -10.79
C GLN A 314 -16.49 7.35 -9.42
N ASN A 315 -17.41 7.50 -8.47
CA ASN A 315 -17.14 7.51 -7.03
C ASN A 315 -17.60 6.20 -6.42
N THR A 316 -16.78 5.61 -5.55
CA THR A 316 -17.16 4.43 -4.75
C THR A 316 -17.27 4.87 -3.28
N PRO A 317 -18.48 4.77 -2.68
CA PRO A 317 -18.68 5.17 -1.29
C PRO A 317 -17.87 4.34 -0.32
N THR A 318 -17.26 4.99 0.67
CA THR A 318 -16.55 4.35 1.79
C THR A 318 -17.51 4.19 2.96
N ARG A 319 -18.17 3.02 3.07
CA ARG A 319 -19.20 2.76 4.08
C ARG A 319 -19.33 1.28 4.42
N GLY A 320 -19.98 0.99 5.55
CA GLY A 320 -20.22 -0.38 6.01
C GLY A 320 -18.91 -1.08 6.36
N THR A 321 -18.68 -2.24 5.76
CA THR A 321 -17.45 -3.02 5.93
C THR A 321 -16.31 -2.54 5.03
N PHE A 322 -16.58 -1.69 4.05
CA PHE A 322 -15.60 -1.11 3.13
C PHE A 322 -15.44 0.38 3.41
N THR A 323 -14.46 0.71 4.26
CA THR A 323 -14.16 2.08 4.70
C THR A 323 -12.69 2.40 4.45
N PRO A 324 -12.21 2.28 3.20
CA PRO A 324 -10.80 2.50 2.92
C PRO A 324 -10.41 3.95 3.10
N ARG A 325 -9.20 4.11 3.59
CA ARG A 325 -8.35 5.29 3.48
C ARG A 325 -7.16 4.91 2.59
N HIS A 326 -6.17 5.78 2.47
CA HIS A 326 -4.99 5.60 1.64
C HIS A 326 -4.47 4.14 1.64
N GLY A 327 -4.12 3.62 0.45
CA GLY A 327 -3.60 2.28 0.23
C GLY A 327 -3.28 2.06 -1.24
N SER A 328 -2.93 0.84 -1.62
CA SER A 328 -2.51 0.52 -2.98
C SER A 328 -3.09 -0.79 -3.51
N VAL A 329 -3.09 -0.94 -4.83
CA VAL A 329 -3.69 -2.07 -5.54
C VAL A 329 -2.63 -2.85 -6.29
N ILE A 330 -2.71 -4.20 -6.20
CA ILE A 330 -1.99 -5.12 -7.09
C ILE A 330 -2.94 -6.05 -7.80
N HIS A 331 -2.48 -6.59 -8.92
CA HIS A 331 -3.15 -7.70 -9.61
C HIS A 331 -2.82 -9.02 -8.92
N ILE A 332 -3.80 -9.89 -8.78
CA ILE A 332 -3.64 -11.24 -8.24
C ILE A 332 -4.22 -12.30 -9.17
N THR A 333 -3.70 -13.50 -9.04
CA THR A 333 -4.17 -14.69 -9.75
C THR A 333 -5.44 -15.26 -9.13
N ASP A 334 -6.17 -16.10 -9.88
CA ASP A 334 -7.31 -16.83 -9.35
C ASP A 334 -6.96 -17.74 -8.16
N ALA A 335 -5.78 -18.34 -8.15
CA ALA A 335 -5.32 -19.16 -7.01
C ALA A 335 -5.09 -18.33 -5.72
N GLU A 336 -4.57 -17.12 -5.86
CA GLU A 336 -4.38 -16.18 -4.74
C GLU A 336 -5.74 -15.66 -4.25
N ARG A 337 -6.64 -15.30 -5.17
CA ARG A 337 -8.03 -14.94 -4.87
C ARG A 337 -8.73 -16.03 -4.06
N GLN A 338 -8.72 -17.27 -4.55
CA GLN A 338 -9.37 -18.40 -3.85
C GLN A 338 -8.80 -18.63 -2.45
N ARG A 339 -7.51 -18.39 -2.25
CA ARG A 339 -6.85 -18.48 -0.94
C ARG A 339 -7.37 -17.41 0.00
N LEU A 340 -7.38 -16.15 -0.44
CA LEU A 340 -7.85 -15.01 0.34
C LEU A 340 -9.34 -15.12 0.69
N GLU A 341 -10.18 -15.49 -0.26
CA GLU A 341 -11.62 -15.70 -0.05
C GLU A 341 -11.89 -16.84 0.96
N ALA A 342 -11.15 -17.95 0.86
CA ALA A 342 -11.32 -19.06 1.79
C ALA A 342 -10.84 -18.73 3.22
N TRP A 343 -9.78 -17.95 3.34
CA TRP A 343 -9.30 -17.40 4.62
C TRP A 343 -10.33 -16.43 5.21
N SER A 344 -10.83 -15.51 4.42
CA SER A 344 -11.90 -14.56 4.78
C SER A 344 -13.15 -15.28 5.30
N ALA A 345 -13.66 -16.26 4.55
CA ALA A 345 -14.86 -17.02 4.93
C ALA A 345 -14.68 -17.75 6.28
N LEU A 346 -13.49 -18.25 6.58
CA LEU A 346 -13.20 -18.82 7.91
C LEU A 346 -13.24 -17.75 9.00
N GLY A 347 -12.61 -16.59 8.78
CA GLY A 347 -12.61 -15.46 9.71
C GLY A 347 -14.04 -14.95 9.97
N GLU A 348 -14.83 -14.80 8.94
CA GLU A 348 -16.25 -14.42 9.01
C GLU A 348 -17.08 -15.43 9.81
N ALA A 349 -16.87 -16.73 9.58
CA ALA A 349 -17.56 -17.78 10.35
C ALA A 349 -17.20 -17.72 11.84
N VAL A 350 -15.95 -17.42 12.19
CA VAL A 350 -15.53 -17.21 13.58
C VAL A 350 -16.23 -16.00 14.20
N GLN A 351 -16.39 -14.91 13.43
CA GLN A 351 -17.13 -13.74 13.88
C GLN A 351 -18.62 -14.03 14.07
N ASP A 352 -19.25 -14.73 13.11
CA ASP A 352 -20.64 -15.16 13.25
C ASP A 352 -20.87 -15.99 14.51
N MET A 353 -19.90 -16.86 14.86
CA MET A 353 -19.95 -17.62 16.10
C MET A 353 -19.80 -16.70 17.34
N ALA A 354 -18.96 -15.66 17.25
CA ALA A 354 -18.74 -14.72 18.34
C ALA A 354 -19.98 -13.86 18.65
N THR A 355 -20.87 -13.63 17.68
CA THR A 355 -22.12 -12.85 17.87
C THR A 355 -23.21 -13.63 18.62
N ILE A 356 -23.08 -14.96 18.78
CA ILE A 356 -24.06 -15.75 19.51
C ILE A 356 -23.92 -15.46 21.01
N ALA A 357 -24.99 -15.02 21.66
CA ALA A 357 -24.98 -14.64 23.07
C ALA A 357 -24.62 -15.82 23.99
N VAL A 358 -23.82 -15.56 25.02
CA VAL A 358 -23.37 -16.58 26.00
C VAL A 358 -24.53 -17.37 26.62
N PRO A 359 -25.69 -16.79 27.01
CA PRO A 359 -26.81 -17.54 27.55
C PRO A 359 -27.40 -18.60 26.60
N CYS A 360 -27.05 -18.55 25.31
CA CYS A 360 -27.50 -19.55 24.33
C CYS A 360 -26.65 -20.82 24.35
N TYR A 361 -25.59 -20.89 25.21
CA TYR A 361 -24.69 -22.04 25.30
C TYR A 361 -24.84 -22.78 26.62
N THR A 362 -24.78 -24.09 26.59
CA THR A 362 -24.47 -24.92 27.75
C THR A 362 -22.98 -24.80 28.13
N ILE A 363 -22.59 -25.26 29.33
CA ILE A 363 -21.19 -25.26 29.76
C ILE A 363 -20.31 -26.07 28.79
N ASP A 364 -20.77 -27.23 28.35
CA ASP A 364 -20.06 -28.07 27.38
C ASP A 364 -19.91 -27.41 26.01
N GLU A 365 -20.92 -26.68 25.58
CA GLU A 365 -20.88 -25.92 24.34
C GLU A 365 -19.94 -24.72 24.40
N LEU A 366 -19.83 -24.03 25.53
CA LEU A 366 -18.83 -23.00 25.76
C LEU A 366 -17.41 -23.54 25.67
N ALA A 367 -17.15 -24.69 26.29
CA ALA A 367 -15.86 -25.37 26.19
C ALA A 367 -15.54 -25.75 24.73
N LYS A 368 -16.54 -26.29 24.02
CA LYS A 368 -16.41 -26.68 22.62
C LYS A 368 -16.23 -25.47 21.69
N ARG A 369 -16.92 -24.36 21.96
CA ARG A 369 -16.71 -23.09 21.26
C ARG A 369 -15.27 -22.66 21.33
N LYS A 370 -14.67 -22.60 22.56
CA LYS A 370 -13.28 -22.21 22.78
C LYS A 370 -12.30 -23.13 22.02
N GLU A 371 -12.56 -24.46 22.03
CA GLU A 371 -11.74 -25.42 21.25
C GLU A 371 -11.78 -25.11 19.74
N ILE A 372 -12.97 -24.78 19.20
CA ILE A 372 -13.19 -24.48 17.78
C ILE A 372 -12.54 -23.13 17.41
N GLU A 373 -12.68 -22.11 18.24
CA GLU A 373 -12.02 -20.81 18.08
C GLU A 373 -10.49 -20.97 18.04
N THR A 374 -9.92 -21.71 19.00
CA THR A 374 -8.47 -21.98 19.04
C THR A 374 -8.02 -22.72 17.78
N TYR A 375 -8.75 -23.75 17.35
CA TYR A 375 -8.45 -24.49 16.12
C TYR A 375 -8.53 -23.59 14.88
N ALA A 376 -9.56 -22.77 14.73
CA ALA A 376 -9.72 -21.86 13.61
C ALA A 376 -8.59 -20.83 13.55
N SER A 377 -8.26 -20.20 14.69
CA SER A 377 -7.15 -19.25 14.81
C SER A 377 -5.82 -19.89 14.44
N GLN A 378 -5.56 -21.12 14.91
CA GLN A 378 -4.35 -21.86 14.53
C GLN A 378 -4.28 -22.14 13.01
N VAL A 379 -5.41 -22.52 12.40
CA VAL A 379 -5.47 -22.75 10.94
C VAL A 379 -5.22 -21.44 10.20
N MET A 380 -5.81 -20.32 10.61
CA MET A 380 -5.59 -19.02 9.99
C MET A 380 -4.12 -18.56 10.11
N ALA A 381 -3.49 -18.83 11.24
CA ALA A 381 -2.10 -18.42 11.50
C ALA A 381 -1.02 -19.31 10.86
N THR A 382 -1.35 -20.56 10.45
CA THR A 382 -0.31 -21.53 10.03
C THR A 382 -0.56 -22.22 8.71
N LYS A 383 -1.74 -22.03 8.11
CA LYS A 383 -2.09 -22.67 6.83
C LYS A 383 -2.30 -21.62 5.74
N ASN A 384 -1.98 -21.99 4.51
CA ASN A 384 -2.09 -21.11 3.34
C ASN A 384 -2.83 -21.76 2.16
N THR A 385 -3.66 -22.77 2.40
CA THR A 385 -4.39 -23.47 1.35
C THR A 385 -5.91 -23.30 1.49
N PRO A 386 -6.65 -23.06 0.40
CA PRO A 386 -8.12 -22.97 0.43
C PRO A 386 -8.76 -24.21 1.08
N LYS A 387 -8.20 -25.39 0.85
CA LYS A 387 -8.70 -26.67 1.42
C LYS A 387 -8.65 -26.67 2.95
N ALA A 388 -7.56 -26.15 3.56
CA ALA A 388 -7.44 -26.09 5.02
C ALA A 388 -8.46 -25.11 5.61
N PHE A 389 -8.61 -23.93 5.03
CA PHE A 389 -9.56 -22.91 5.47
C PHE A 389 -11.01 -23.40 5.35
N LYS A 390 -11.42 -23.94 4.20
CA LYS A 390 -12.77 -24.50 3.96
C LYS A 390 -13.11 -25.64 4.94
N LYS A 391 -12.12 -26.49 5.29
CA LYS A 391 -12.32 -27.55 6.30
C LYS A 391 -12.59 -26.97 7.68
N ALA A 392 -11.85 -25.95 8.09
CA ALA A 392 -12.03 -25.30 9.38
C ALA A 392 -13.34 -24.50 9.43
N GLU A 393 -13.66 -23.74 8.40
CA GLU A 393 -14.94 -23.03 8.24
C GLU A 393 -16.15 -23.97 8.41
N LYS A 394 -16.15 -25.11 7.71
CA LYS A 394 -17.20 -26.13 7.83
C LYS A 394 -17.38 -26.60 9.28
N LYS A 395 -16.28 -26.75 10.04
CA LYS A 395 -16.35 -27.14 11.47
C LYS A 395 -17.01 -26.03 12.32
N VAL A 396 -16.64 -24.77 12.09
CA VAL A 396 -17.24 -23.61 12.77
C VAL A 396 -18.72 -23.50 12.46
N ARG A 397 -19.10 -23.50 11.17
CA ARG A 397 -20.52 -23.37 10.74
C ARG A 397 -21.39 -24.52 11.22
N LYS A 398 -20.85 -25.76 11.28
CA LYS A 398 -21.57 -26.91 11.84
C LYS A 398 -21.87 -26.71 13.33
N PHE A 399 -20.92 -26.14 14.10
CA PHE A 399 -21.14 -25.83 15.49
C PHE A 399 -22.21 -24.74 15.68
N ILE A 400 -22.12 -23.64 14.90
CA ILE A 400 -23.13 -22.57 14.90
C ILE A 400 -24.54 -23.13 14.66
N ALA A 401 -24.70 -23.98 13.63
CA ALA A 401 -25.98 -24.58 13.30
C ALA A 401 -26.56 -25.48 14.42
N LYS A 402 -25.67 -26.15 15.17
CA LYS A 402 -26.11 -26.98 16.31
C LYS A 402 -26.60 -26.13 17.50
N VAL A 403 -25.93 -25.00 17.79
CA VAL A 403 -26.25 -24.14 18.95
C VAL A 403 -27.52 -23.30 18.70
N LYS A 404 -27.84 -23.00 17.43
CA LYS A 404 -29.06 -22.24 17.05
C LYS A 404 -30.33 -23.09 17.00
N GLN A 405 -30.23 -24.42 17.17
CA GLN A 405 -31.38 -25.35 17.28
C GLN A 405 -31.82 -25.47 18.75
#